data_9ea38a37bc0a6a0090d37afdbdcda406
#
_entry.id   9ea38a37bc0a6a0090d37afdbdcda406
#
_cell.length_a   1.000
_cell.length_b   1.000
_cell.length_c   1.000
_cell.angle_alpha   90.00
_cell.angle_beta   90.00
_cell.angle_gamma   90.00
#
_symmetry.space_group_name_H-M   'P 1'
#
loop_
_entity.id
_entity.type
_entity.pdbx_description
1 polymer ?
#
loop_
_entity_poly.entity_id
_entity_poly.type
_entity_poly.pdbx_seq_one_letter_code
_entity_poly.pdbx_strand_id
1 'polypeptide(L)'
;MSEARCHLPMLGARAAGSLRGDDFHETPRVAIEALLKVEDFDGPVWEPACGYGAISKVLEAHGIPVVSTDLVERGYGQGRIDFLMEMGPRAPNIITNPPFKLAAEFACKAASFSPAKVALLCRLGWLEGKSRRLMFMRTGLARVWVFSGRLPMMHRVGWAGKESTSAIAFAWFVWDRDHYGPPELGWLP
;
A
#
# COMPACT_ATOMS: atom_id res chain seq x y z
N MET A 1 19.85 -24.60 -6.58
CA MET A 1 18.93 -23.87 -5.72
C MET A 1 17.87 -23.24 -6.61
N SER A 2 16.64 -23.75 -6.55
CA SER A 2 15.55 -23.39 -7.47
C SER A 2 14.98 -22.03 -7.08
N GLU A 3 15.07 -21.05 -7.99
CA GLU A 3 14.39 -19.76 -7.88
C GLU A 3 12.87 -19.99 -7.84
N ALA A 4 12.30 -19.94 -6.65
CA ALA A 4 10.85 -19.98 -6.48
C ALA A 4 10.27 -18.61 -6.85
N ARG A 5 10.03 -18.39 -8.14
CA ARG A 5 9.26 -17.24 -8.64
C ARG A 5 7.90 -17.22 -7.98
N CYS A 6 7.54 -16.07 -7.43
CA CYS A 6 6.15 -15.78 -7.04
C CYS A 6 5.32 -15.89 -8.32
N HIS A 7 4.55 -16.99 -8.47
CA HIS A 7 3.65 -17.14 -9.61
C HIS A 7 2.52 -16.13 -9.47
N LEU A 8 2.68 -14.99 -10.14
CA LEU A 8 1.55 -14.12 -10.46
C LEU A 8 0.66 -14.90 -11.45
N PRO A 9 -0.63 -15.08 -11.17
CA PRO A 9 -1.53 -15.54 -12.21
C PRO A 9 -1.42 -14.56 -13.37
N MET A 10 -1.25 -15.07 -14.60
CA MET A 10 -1.28 -14.27 -15.82
C MET A 10 -2.68 -13.68 -15.93
N LEU A 11 -2.84 -12.47 -15.43
CA LEU A 11 -4.05 -11.68 -15.62
C LEU A 11 -4.01 -11.16 -17.06
N GLY A 12 -4.75 -11.84 -17.93
CA GLY A 12 -5.13 -11.29 -19.23
C GLY A 12 -5.75 -9.90 -19.00
N ALA A 13 -5.50 -8.97 -19.93
CA ALA A 13 -6.00 -7.61 -19.92
C ALA A 13 -7.46 -7.57 -19.43
N ARG A 14 -7.66 -7.13 -18.17
CA ARG A 14 -9.00 -6.85 -17.67
C ARG A 14 -9.48 -5.61 -18.38
N ALA A 15 -10.44 -5.80 -19.26
CA ALA A 15 -11.17 -4.70 -19.89
C ALA A 15 -11.59 -3.69 -18.83
N ALA A 16 -11.34 -2.41 -19.09
CA ALA A 16 -11.87 -1.29 -18.34
C ALA A 16 -13.41 -1.27 -18.47
N GLY A 17 -14.07 -2.08 -17.69
CA GLY A 17 -15.50 -2.32 -17.82
C GLY A 17 -16.10 -2.93 -16.57
N SER A 18 -16.27 -2.12 -15.56
CA SER A 18 -17.53 -1.97 -14.81
C SER A 18 -17.34 -0.94 -13.68
N LEU A 19 -18.03 0.16 -13.78
CA LEU A 19 -18.25 1.18 -12.76
C LEU A 19 -19.07 0.65 -11.54
N ARG A 20 -18.84 -0.56 -11.13
CA ARG A 20 -19.36 -1.11 -9.87
C ARG A 20 -18.35 -0.92 -8.78
N GLY A 21 -18.46 0.26 -8.11
CA GLY A 21 -17.81 0.55 -6.83
C GLY A 21 -16.30 0.36 -6.88
N ASP A 22 -15.56 1.39 -7.30
CA ASP A 22 -14.14 1.50 -7.00
C ASP A 22 -13.95 1.15 -5.51
N ASP A 23 -13.06 0.20 -5.23
CA ASP A 23 -12.62 -0.13 -3.85
C ASP A 23 -11.71 0.99 -3.34
N PHE A 24 -12.14 2.24 -3.63
CA PHE A 24 -11.41 3.45 -3.29
C PHE A 24 -11.78 3.89 -1.88
N HIS A 25 -10.78 3.95 -1.03
CA HIS A 25 -10.87 4.46 0.32
C HIS A 25 -9.78 5.51 0.51
N GLU A 26 -10.17 6.74 0.74
CA GLU A 26 -9.23 7.79 1.04
C GLU A 26 -8.50 7.49 2.35
N THR A 27 -7.16 7.55 2.30
CA THR A 27 -6.32 7.26 3.47
C THR A 27 -6.32 8.45 4.43
N PRO A 28 -6.72 8.28 5.70
CA PRO A 28 -6.69 9.38 6.66
C PRO A 28 -5.27 9.87 6.88
N ARG A 29 -5.10 11.19 6.98
CA ARG A 29 -3.82 11.84 7.26
C ARG A 29 -3.09 11.24 8.47
N VAL A 30 -3.83 10.98 9.54
CA VAL A 30 -3.28 10.38 10.77
C VAL A 30 -2.61 9.03 10.53
N ALA A 31 -3.05 8.26 9.52
CA ALA A 31 -2.44 6.97 9.21
C ALA A 31 -1.02 7.13 8.65
N ILE A 32 -0.82 8.13 7.79
CA ILE A 32 0.49 8.41 7.19
C ILE A 32 1.42 9.02 8.24
N GLU A 33 0.93 9.99 9.01
CA GLU A 33 1.71 10.62 10.09
C GLU A 33 2.14 9.61 11.16
N ALA A 34 1.31 8.60 11.44
CA ALA A 34 1.67 7.53 12.36
C ALA A 34 2.77 6.63 11.78
N LEU A 35 2.72 6.30 10.48
CA LEU A 35 3.77 5.55 9.80
C LEU A 35 5.11 6.28 9.87
N LEU A 36 5.13 7.58 9.57
CA LEU A 36 6.34 8.41 9.56
C LEU A 36 6.97 8.62 10.95
N LYS A 37 6.29 8.25 12.04
CA LYS A 37 6.86 8.25 13.40
C LYS A 37 7.66 7.00 13.71
N VAL A 38 7.46 5.93 12.97
CA VAL A 38 8.06 4.59 13.25
C VAL A 38 8.88 4.05 12.09
N GLU A 39 8.78 4.66 10.92
CA GLU A 39 9.51 4.28 9.72
C GLU A 39 10.13 5.50 9.03
N ASP A 40 11.42 5.41 8.74
CA ASP A 40 12.12 6.38 7.91
C ASP A 40 12.17 5.90 6.46
N PHE A 41 12.02 6.83 5.52
CA PHE A 41 12.09 6.55 4.09
C PHE A 41 13.16 7.44 3.45
N ASP A 42 14.31 6.86 3.15
CA ASP A 42 15.39 7.57 2.47
C ASP A 42 15.09 7.76 0.99
N GLY A 43 15.05 9.02 0.56
CA GLY A 43 14.79 9.39 -0.85
C GLY A 43 13.30 9.39 -1.23
N PRO A 44 13.03 9.48 -2.53
CA PRO A 44 11.66 9.61 -3.03
C PRO A 44 10.80 8.35 -2.80
N VAL A 45 9.50 8.59 -2.75
CA VAL A 45 8.47 7.55 -2.60
C VAL A 45 7.65 7.46 -3.88
N TRP A 46 7.31 6.26 -4.30
CA TRP A 46 6.29 6.01 -5.31
C TRP A 46 4.98 5.60 -4.65
N GLU A 47 3.90 6.35 -4.93
CA GLU A 47 2.52 5.99 -4.59
C GLU A 47 1.80 5.49 -5.87
N PRO A 48 1.71 4.16 -6.08
CA PRO A 48 1.19 3.58 -7.33
C PRO A 48 -0.33 3.46 -7.41
N ALA A 49 -1.07 3.87 -6.38
CA ALA A 49 -2.53 3.94 -6.35
C ALA A 49 -2.96 5.22 -5.62
N CYS A 50 -2.52 6.37 -6.15
CA CYS A 50 -2.54 7.63 -5.43
C CYS A 50 -3.95 8.22 -5.22
N GLY A 51 -4.94 7.77 -5.98
CA GLY A 51 -6.28 8.31 -5.89
C GLY A 51 -6.30 9.83 -6.11
N TYR A 52 -6.80 10.56 -5.11
CA TYR A 52 -6.77 12.03 -5.08
C TYR A 52 -5.55 12.60 -4.33
N GLY A 53 -4.52 11.77 -4.09
CA GLY A 53 -3.26 12.18 -3.48
C GLY A 53 -3.29 12.27 -1.95
N ALA A 54 -4.11 11.49 -1.27
CA ALA A 54 -4.23 11.56 0.18
C ALA A 54 -2.90 11.22 0.89
N ILE A 55 -2.19 10.20 0.44
CA ILE A 55 -0.86 9.83 0.95
C ILE A 55 0.19 10.80 0.43
N SER A 56 0.25 11.00 -0.88
CA SER A 56 1.27 11.85 -1.53
C SER A 56 1.34 13.24 -0.92
N LYS A 57 0.21 13.92 -0.75
CA LYS A 57 0.18 15.29 -0.18
C LYS A 57 0.73 15.36 1.24
N VAL A 58 0.54 14.31 2.05
CA VAL A 58 1.10 14.27 3.41
C VAL A 58 2.61 14.06 3.35
N LEU A 59 3.09 13.15 2.51
CA LEU A 59 4.52 12.91 2.32
C LEU A 59 5.24 14.17 1.80
N GLU A 60 4.66 14.85 0.79
CA GLU A 60 5.18 16.10 0.25
C GLU A 60 5.23 17.20 1.33
N ALA A 61 4.21 17.30 2.18
CA ALA A 61 4.20 18.25 3.32
C ALA A 61 5.29 17.96 4.36
N HIS A 62 5.79 16.72 4.43
CA HIS A 62 6.95 16.32 5.23
C HIS A 62 8.29 16.41 4.48
N GLY A 63 8.30 17.01 3.28
CA GLY A 63 9.51 17.19 2.47
C GLY A 63 9.98 15.93 1.74
N ILE A 64 9.16 14.90 1.66
CA ILE A 64 9.48 13.65 0.94
C ILE A 64 8.99 13.80 -0.50
N PRO A 65 9.87 13.73 -1.51
CA PRO A 65 9.45 13.77 -2.92
C PRO A 65 8.60 12.55 -3.28
N VAL A 66 7.51 12.75 -4.02
CA VAL A 66 6.59 11.64 -4.38
C VAL A 66 6.40 11.55 -5.89
N VAL A 67 6.49 10.33 -6.42
CA VAL A 67 6.00 9.96 -7.74
C VAL A 67 4.62 9.35 -7.58
N SER A 68 3.58 10.07 -8.01
CA SER A 68 2.18 9.64 -7.83
C SER A 68 1.60 9.12 -9.12
N THR A 69 1.12 7.87 -9.12
CA THR A 69 0.45 7.24 -10.27
C THR A 69 -0.84 6.54 -9.83
N ASP A 70 -1.78 6.38 -10.74
CA ASP A 70 -3.03 5.65 -10.52
C ASP A 70 -3.50 4.97 -11.81
N LEU A 71 -4.21 3.87 -11.71
CA LEU A 71 -4.87 3.23 -12.86
C LEU A 71 -5.96 4.13 -13.44
N VAL A 72 -6.66 4.87 -12.60
CA VAL A 72 -7.76 5.77 -12.98
C VAL A 72 -7.26 7.22 -13.00
N GLU A 73 -7.58 7.94 -14.07
CA GLU A 73 -7.33 9.39 -14.14
C GLU A 73 -8.29 10.13 -13.19
N ARG A 74 -7.74 10.69 -12.11
CA ARG A 74 -8.51 11.39 -11.06
C ARG A 74 -8.14 12.86 -10.90
N GLY A 75 -7.26 13.39 -11.78
CA GLY A 75 -6.79 14.78 -11.70
C GLY A 75 -5.71 15.02 -10.66
N TYR A 76 -5.11 13.95 -10.11
CA TYR A 76 -3.93 14.00 -9.27
C TYR A 76 -2.92 12.93 -9.70
N GLY A 77 -1.66 13.29 -9.78
CA GLY A 77 -0.61 12.38 -10.26
C GLY A 77 -0.79 12.00 -11.73
N GLN A 78 -0.10 10.96 -12.16
CA GLN A 78 -0.18 10.42 -13.52
C GLN A 78 -1.22 9.29 -13.54
N GLY A 79 -2.34 9.50 -14.21
CA GLY A 79 -3.36 8.47 -14.41
C GLY A 79 -3.02 7.47 -15.52
N ARG A 80 -3.85 6.45 -15.66
CA ARG A 80 -3.75 5.37 -16.68
C ARG A 80 -2.47 4.55 -16.57
N ILE A 81 -1.92 4.43 -15.37
CA ILE A 81 -0.74 3.62 -15.06
C ILE A 81 -1.19 2.41 -14.25
N ASP A 82 -1.07 1.23 -14.83
CA ASP A 82 -1.30 -0.02 -14.11
C ASP A 82 -0.01 -0.46 -13.42
N PHE A 83 0.03 -0.32 -12.09
CA PHE A 83 1.16 -0.73 -11.27
C PHE A 83 1.59 -2.19 -11.51
N LEU A 84 0.63 -3.07 -11.72
CA LEU A 84 0.91 -4.49 -11.93
C LEU A 84 1.60 -4.78 -13.27
N MET A 85 1.48 -3.85 -14.24
CA MET A 85 2.13 -3.94 -15.56
C MET A 85 3.47 -3.22 -15.65
N GLU A 86 3.85 -2.44 -14.63
CA GLU A 86 5.12 -1.71 -14.64
C GLU A 86 6.32 -2.66 -14.69
N MET A 87 7.37 -2.28 -15.42
CA MET A 87 8.56 -3.11 -15.62
C MET A 87 9.67 -2.86 -14.59
N GLY A 88 9.56 -1.78 -13.80
CA GLY A 88 10.54 -1.41 -12.78
C GLY A 88 9.98 -0.37 -11.80
N PRO A 89 10.68 -0.11 -10.69
CA PRO A 89 10.25 0.89 -9.72
C PRO A 89 10.46 2.31 -10.26
N ARG A 90 9.58 3.22 -9.88
CA ARG A 90 9.69 4.66 -10.22
C ARG A 90 10.36 5.48 -9.11
N ALA A 91 10.53 4.87 -7.93
CA ALA A 91 11.25 5.45 -6.80
C ALA A 91 11.81 4.31 -5.90
N PRO A 92 12.82 4.59 -5.05
CA PRO A 92 13.41 3.59 -4.17
C PRO A 92 12.44 3.07 -3.10
N ASN A 93 11.43 3.83 -2.74
CA ASN A 93 10.44 3.44 -1.74
C ASN A 93 9.04 3.41 -2.35
N ILE A 94 8.16 2.57 -1.79
CA ILE A 94 6.75 2.47 -2.21
C ILE A 94 5.87 2.60 -0.96
N ILE A 95 4.94 3.57 -0.96
CA ILE A 95 3.92 3.70 0.08
C ILE A 95 2.57 3.83 -0.60
N THR A 96 1.62 2.97 -0.25
CA THR A 96 0.29 3.05 -0.84
C THR A 96 -0.77 2.34 0.00
N ASN A 97 -2.03 2.70 -0.24
CA ASN A 97 -3.22 1.98 0.18
C ASN A 97 -3.78 1.27 -1.06
N PRO A 98 -3.39 0.02 -1.32
CA PRO A 98 -3.79 -0.67 -2.54
C PRO A 98 -5.27 -1.04 -2.50
N PRO A 99 -5.92 -1.26 -3.66
CA PRO A 99 -7.23 -1.90 -3.69
C PRO A 99 -7.18 -3.23 -2.91
N PHE A 100 -8.02 -3.40 -1.89
CA PHE A 100 -7.88 -4.53 -0.94
C PHE A 100 -7.95 -5.90 -1.62
N LYS A 101 -8.69 -6.00 -2.73
CA LYS A 101 -8.77 -7.24 -3.52
C LYS A 101 -7.46 -7.59 -4.24
N LEU A 102 -6.58 -6.61 -4.44
CA LEU A 102 -5.30 -6.75 -5.16
C LEU A 102 -4.09 -6.58 -4.23
N ALA A 103 -4.30 -6.53 -2.92
CA ALA A 103 -3.22 -6.28 -1.96
C ALA A 103 -2.08 -7.31 -2.07
N ALA A 104 -2.39 -8.58 -2.34
CA ALA A 104 -1.38 -9.62 -2.50
C ALA A 104 -0.56 -9.43 -3.79
N GLU A 105 -1.22 -9.09 -4.89
CA GLU A 105 -0.60 -8.78 -6.17
C GLU A 105 0.30 -7.55 -6.06
N PHE A 106 -0.16 -6.51 -5.37
CA PHE A 106 0.63 -5.30 -5.08
C PHE A 106 1.87 -5.64 -4.27
N ALA A 107 1.74 -6.43 -3.20
CA ALA A 107 2.87 -6.84 -2.37
C ALA A 107 3.91 -7.65 -3.16
N CYS A 108 3.48 -8.66 -3.93
CA CYS A 108 4.37 -9.45 -4.78
C CYS A 108 5.05 -8.58 -5.83
N LYS A 109 4.31 -7.67 -6.47
CA LYS A 109 4.85 -6.78 -7.48
C LYS A 109 5.86 -5.81 -6.89
N ALA A 110 5.53 -5.15 -5.78
CA ALA A 110 6.45 -4.26 -5.08
C ALA A 110 7.73 -4.99 -4.67
N ALA A 111 7.62 -6.17 -4.05
CA ALA A 111 8.77 -6.97 -3.66
C ALA A 111 9.65 -7.39 -4.85
N SER A 112 9.05 -7.64 -6.03
CA SER A 112 9.81 -8.02 -7.24
C SER A 112 10.72 -6.91 -7.77
N PHE A 113 10.48 -5.67 -7.40
CA PHE A 113 11.33 -4.53 -7.74
C PHE A 113 12.55 -4.37 -6.80
N SER A 114 12.59 -5.15 -5.72
CA SER A 114 13.64 -5.05 -4.68
C SER A 114 13.85 -3.61 -4.18
N PRO A 115 12.80 -2.90 -3.81
CA PRO A 115 12.92 -1.52 -3.34
C PRO A 115 13.65 -1.46 -2.00
N ALA A 116 14.05 -0.25 -1.58
CA ALA A 116 14.62 -0.05 -0.26
C ALA A 116 13.57 -0.37 0.81
N LYS A 117 12.37 0.23 0.67
CA LYS A 117 11.26 -0.04 1.60
C LYS A 117 9.89 0.01 0.90
N VAL A 118 8.97 -0.84 1.35
CA VAL A 118 7.56 -0.83 0.93
C VAL A 118 6.68 -0.74 2.16
N ALA A 119 5.65 0.11 2.14
CA ALA A 119 4.61 0.15 3.15
C ALA A 119 3.22 0.08 2.49
N LEU A 120 2.45 -0.93 2.82
CA LEU A 120 1.07 -1.12 2.34
C LEU A 120 0.08 -0.98 3.49
N LEU A 121 -0.89 -0.08 3.36
CA LEU A 121 -2.00 0.01 4.32
C LEU A 121 -3.04 -1.03 3.96
N CYS A 122 -3.24 -2.02 4.82
CA CYS A 122 -4.17 -3.11 4.60
C CYS A 122 -5.02 -3.39 5.84
N ARG A 123 -6.12 -4.13 5.66
CA ARG A 123 -6.92 -4.64 6.77
C ARG A 123 -6.07 -5.58 7.64
N LEU A 124 -6.15 -5.48 8.95
CA LEU A 124 -5.37 -6.33 9.87
C LEU A 124 -5.62 -7.83 9.61
N GLY A 125 -6.86 -8.22 9.29
CA GLY A 125 -7.20 -9.59 8.92
C GLY A 125 -6.49 -10.14 7.67
N TRP A 126 -5.74 -9.29 6.97
CA TRP A 126 -4.89 -9.75 5.86
C TRP A 126 -3.70 -10.60 6.33
N LEU A 127 -3.33 -10.54 7.61
CA LEU A 127 -2.33 -11.46 8.22
C LEU A 127 -2.78 -12.93 8.20
N GLU A 128 -4.08 -13.19 8.18
CA GLU A 128 -4.65 -14.52 8.24
C GLU A 128 -4.60 -15.22 6.87
N GLY A 129 -4.40 -16.52 6.87
CA GLY A 129 -4.52 -17.40 5.71
C GLY A 129 -3.21 -18.05 5.27
N LYS A 130 -3.29 -19.36 4.94
CA LYS A 130 -2.11 -20.18 4.57
C LYS A 130 -1.36 -19.64 3.35
N SER A 131 -2.08 -19.22 2.31
CA SER A 131 -1.49 -18.67 1.10
C SER A 131 -0.78 -17.33 1.35
N ARG A 132 -1.40 -16.45 2.17
CA ARG A 132 -0.81 -15.17 2.55
C ARG A 132 0.42 -15.34 3.43
N ARG A 133 0.40 -16.28 4.38
CA ARG A 133 1.61 -16.62 5.15
C ARG A 133 2.77 -16.99 4.25
N LEU A 134 2.54 -17.86 3.25
CA LEU A 134 3.59 -18.25 2.29
C LEU A 134 4.07 -17.05 1.46
N MET A 135 3.17 -16.17 1.05
CA MET A 135 3.52 -14.94 0.35
C MET A 135 4.41 -14.04 1.23
N PHE A 136 4.02 -13.75 2.47
CA PHE A 136 4.80 -12.94 3.40
C PHE A 136 6.21 -13.51 3.64
N MET A 137 6.31 -14.83 3.80
CA MET A 137 7.63 -15.48 3.96
C MET A 137 8.50 -15.37 2.71
N ARG A 138 7.91 -15.44 1.51
CA ARG A 138 8.64 -15.36 0.24
C ARG A 138 9.04 -13.93 -0.12
N THR A 139 8.20 -12.98 0.21
CA THR A 139 8.44 -11.56 -0.10
C THR A 139 9.25 -10.85 0.98
N GLY A 140 9.48 -11.48 2.14
CA GLY A 140 10.28 -10.89 3.23
C GLY A 140 9.55 -9.80 3.98
N LEU A 141 8.29 -10.05 4.43
CA LEU A 141 7.58 -9.10 5.32
C LEU A 141 8.45 -8.82 6.55
N ALA A 142 8.75 -7.55 6.80
CA ALA A 142 9.63 -7.11 7.88
C ALA A 142 8.87 -6.72 9.15
N ARG A 143 7.83 -5.90 9.01
CA ARG A 143 7.08 -5.37 10.17
C ARG A 143 5.60 -5.25 9.88
N VAL A 144 4.80 -5.31 10.94
CA VAL A 144 3.37 -5.01 10.93
C VAL A 144 3.07 -4.01 12.03
N TRP A 145 2.69 -2.79 11.65
CA TRP A 145 2.30 -1.72 12.55
C TRP A 145 0.79 -1.65 12.69
N VAL A 146 0.27 -2.13 13.80
CA VAL A 146 -1.16 -2.24 14.07
C VAL A 146 -1.68 -0.95 14.70
N PHE A 147 -2.74 -0.36 14.14
CA PHE A 147 -3.41 0.75 14.80
C PHE A 147 -4.16 0.27 16.05
N SER A 148 -3.86 0.86 17.20
CA SER A 148 -4.57 0.60 18.46
C SER A 148 -5.97 1.19 18.46
N GLY A 149 -6.17 2.29 17.72
CA GLY A 149 -7.47 2.92 17.46
C GLY A 149 -8.05 2.54 16.10
N ARG A 150 -9.32 2.85 15.88
CA ARG A 150 -9.98 2.65 14.59
C ARG A 150 -9.71 3.83 13.66
N LEU A 151 -9.15 3.56 12.48
CA LEU A 151 -8.97 4.59 11.46
C LEU A 151 -10.33 5.03 10.88
N PRO A 152 -10.55 6.33 10.69
CA PRO A 152 -11.74 6.84 10.01
C PRO A 152 -11.60 6.69 8.49
N MET A 153 -11.61 5.42 8.01
CA MET A 153 -11.54 5.13 6.59
C MET A 153 -12.84 5.51 5.90
N MET A 154 -12.83 6.60 5.15
CA MET A 154 -14.03 7.13 4.50
C MET A 154 -14.17 6.56 3.08
N HIS A 155 -15.38 6.07 2.77
CA HIS A 155 -15.73 5.54 1.45
C HIS A 155 -16.09 6.62 0.42
N ARG A 156 -16.12 7.91 0.82
CA ARG A 156 -16.62 9.00 -0.01
C ARG A 156 -15.69 10.20 0.05
N VAL A 157 -15.26 10.63 -1.11
CA VAL A 157 -14.53 11.88 -1.28
C VAL A 157 -15.43 13.05 -0.86
N GLY A 158 -14.88 13.96 -0.04
CA GLY A 158 -15.60 15.16 0.37
C GLY A 158 -16.72 14.94 1.39
N TRP A 159 -16.69 13.86 2.16
CA TRP A 159 -17.66 13.66 3.24
C TRP A 159 -17.52 14.74 4.33
N ALA A 160 -18.55 15.56 4.46
CA ALA A 160 -18.65 16.61 5.48
C ALA A 160 -19.48 16.18 6.72
N GLY A 161 -19.88 14.92 6.80
CA GLY A 161 -20.66 14.38 7.92
C GLY A 161 -19.78 13.91 9.09
N LYS A 162 -20.44 13.38 10.13
CA LYS A 162 -19.73 12.82 11.29
C LYS A 162 -18.73 11.76 10.86
N GLU A 163 -17.49 11.87 11.32
CA GLU A 163 -16.48 10.81 11.13
C GLU A 163 -17.02 9.51 11.74
N SER A 164 -17.23 8.52 10.89
CA SER A 164 -17.56 7.18 11.36
C SER A 164 -16.27 6.36 11.42
N THR A 165 -15.97 5.81 12.57
CA THR A 165 -14.87 4.85 12.71
C THR A 165 -15.15 3.60 11.89
N SER A 166 -14.14 3.12 11.14
CA SER A 166 -14.26 1.83 10.45
C SER A 166 -14.49 0.70 11.46
N ALA A 167 -15.43 -0.20 11.18
CA ALA A 167 -15.58 -1.44 11.94
C ALA A 167 -14.36 -2.37 11.78
N ILE A 168 -13.54 -2.15 10.76
CA ILE A 168 -12.41 -2.98 10.37
C ILE A 168 -11.11 -2.39 10.93
N ALA A 169 -10.27 -3.23 11.54
CA ALA A 169 -8.93 -2.87 11.95
C ALA A 169 -7.99 -2.80 10.74
N PHE A 170 -7.07 -1.84 10.76
CA PHE A 170 -6.04 -1.66 9.75
C PHE A 170 -4.65 -1.76 10.36
N ALA A 171 -3.66 -2.01 9.50
CA ALA A 171 -2.25 -2.00 9.84
C ALA A 171 -1.42 -1.59 8.62
N TRP A 172 -0.24 -1.05 8.86
CA TRP A 172 0.79 -0.93 7.85
C TRP A 172 1.60 -2.22 7.82
N PHE A 173 1.73 -2.79 6.62
CA PHE A 173 2.59 -3.93 6.34
C PHE A 173 3.84 -3.41 5.66
N VAL A 174 5.00 -3.65 6.27
CA VAL A 174 6.26 -3.06 5.83
C VAL A 174 7.22 -4.16 5.38
N TRP A 175 7.76 -4.00 4.18
CA TRP A 175 8.92 -4.72 3.68
C TRP A 175 10.10 -3.78 3.71
N ASP A 176 11.22 -4.28 4.17
CA ASP A 176 12.44 -3.51 4.33
C ASP A 176 13.61 -4.40 3.86
N ARG A 177 14.33 -3.95 2.86
CA ARG A 177 15.43 -4.72 2.27
C ARG A 177 16.53 -5.02 3.27
N ASP A 178 16.70 -4.14 4.25
CA ASP A 178 17.77 -4.25 5.26
C ASP A 178 17.30 -4.99 6.54
N HIS A 179 16.07 -5.50 6.56
CA HIS A 179 15.56 -6.32 7.65
C HIS A 179 15.94 -7.80 7.47
N TYR A 180 16.52 -8.39 8.52
CA TYR A 180 16.89 -9.79 8.58
C TYR A 180 16.23 -10.45 9.80
N GLY A 181 15.36 -11.39 9.57
CA GLY A 181 14.71 -12.13 10.65
C GLY A 181 13.22 -12.36 10.44
N PRO A 182 12.50 -12.83 11.47
CA PRO A 182 11.05 -12.96 11.43
C PRO A 182 10.38 -11.59 11.42
N PRO A 183 9.13 -11.49 10.91
CA PRO A 183 8.37 -10.25 10.97
C PRO A 183 8.17 -9.77 12.41
N GLU A 184 8.36 -8.48 12.62
CA GLU A 184 8.09 -7.80 13.89
C GLU A 184 6.68 -7.22 13.93
N LEU A 185 6.11 -7.11 15.12
CA LEU A 185 4.82 -6.49 15.34
C LEU A 185 4.95 -5.33 16.32
N GLY A 186 4.38 -4.18 15.95
CA GLY A 186 4.29 -3.02 16.81
C GLY A 186 2.93 -2.34 16.75
N TRP A 187 2.71 -1.36 17.61
CA TRP A 187 1.46 -0.60 17.68
C TRP A 187 1.65 0.87 17.35
N LEU A 188 0.67 1.39 16.63
CA LEU A 188 0.48 2.81 16.38
C LEU A 188 -0.67 3.35 17.24
N PRO A 189 -0.61 4.62 17.64
CA PRO A 189 -1.67 5.26 18.43
C PRO A 189 -3.02 5.32 17.69
#